data_7a03ec9d61988e3f76739540f3984298
#
_entry.id   7a03ec9d61988e3f76739540f3984298
#
_cell.length_a   1.000
_cell.length_b   1.000
_cell.length_c   1.000
_cell.angle_alpha   90.00
_cell.angle_beta   90.00
_cell.angle_gamma   90.00
#
_symmetry.space_group_name_H-M   'P 1'
#
loop_
_entity.id
_entity.type
_entity.pdbx_description
1 polymer ?
#
loop_
_entity_poly.entity_id
_entity_poly.type
_entity_poly.pdbx_seq_one_letter_code
_entity_poly.pdbx_strand_id
1 'polypeptide(L)'
;EAPAPQTAEAHERTERPRIAQGLPLQAYSDDQLDDLMAWIRSDGVNRSEAGEVEELRSALALRRRGSGIDAVLANAVRRTR
;
A
#
# COMPACT_ATOMS: atom_id res chain seq x y z
N GLU A 1 17.50 -12.37 21.28
CA GLU A 1 17.17 -11.88 21.12
C GLU A 1 16.28 -11.40 21.04
N ALA A 2 15.80 -11.04 21.03
CA ALA A 2 14.97 -10.62 21.07
C ALA A 2 14.39 -9.80 20.86
N PRO A 3 14.02 -9.44 20.53
CA PRO A 3 13.53 -8.59 20.34
C PRO A 3 12.54 -8.06 20.45
N ALA A 4 12.11 -7.76 20.39
CA ALA A 4 11.28 -7.33 20.46
C ALA A 4 10.51 -6.69 20.38
N PRO A 5 10.15 -6.31 20.15
CA PRO A 5 9.52 -5.64 20.09
C PRO A 5 8.51 -5.17 20.27
N GLN A 6 8.35 -4.49 20.36
CA GLN A 6 7.63 -3.95 20.54
C GLN A 6 6.61 -3.69 19.84
N THR A 7 6.68 -3.11 19.15
CA THR A 7 5.69 -3.17 18.23
C THR A 7 5.67 -4.53 17.80
N ALA A 8 5.40 -5.36 18.57
CA ALA A 8 5.45 -6.76 18.26
C ALA A 8 4.74 -7.11 16.98
N GLU A 9 3.88 -6.20 16.52
CA GLU A 9 3.12 -6.43 15.30
C GLU A 9 3.92 -6.25 14.03
N ALA A 10 5.02 -5.50 14.07
CA ALA A 10 5.79 -5.28 12.86
C ALA A 10 6.55 -6.53 12.47
N HIS A 11 6.42 -6.95 11.22
CA HIS A 11 7.05 -8.15 10.71
C HIS A 11 7.13 -8.05 9.19
N GLU A 12 7.72 -9.05 8.56
CA GLU A 12 7.82 -9.07 7.11
C GLU A 12 6.46 -9.23 6.48
N ARG A 13 6.30 -8.59 5.33
CA ARG A 13 5.06 -8.69 4.57
C ARG A 13 4.92 -10.08 3.98
N THR A 14 3.68 -10.44 3.67
CA THR A 14 3.40 -11.67 2.95
C THR A 14 3.94 -11.57 1.53
N GLU A 15 3.73 -12.60 0.73
CA GLU A 15 4.21 -12.61 -0.64
C GLU A 15 3.56 -11.46 -1.42
N ARG A 16 4.38 -10.74 -2.19
CA ARG A 16 3.88 -9.60 -2.97
C ARG A 16 2.94 -10.08 -4.06
N PRO A 17 1.77 -9.43 -4.22
CA PRO A 17 0.88 -9.75 -5.34
C PRO A 17 1.58 -9.52 -6.69
N ARG A 18 1.24 -10.31 -7.67
CA ARG A 18 1.81 -10.20 -9.00
C ARG A 18 1.09 -9.12 -9.78
N ILE A 19 1.44 -7.88 -9.48
CA ILE A 19 0.83 -6.71 -10.11
C ILE A 19 1.95 -5.92 -10.74
N ALA A 20 1.77 -5.56 -12.01
CA ALA A 20 2.79 -4.82 -12.76
C ALA A 20 3.04 -3.47 -12.11
N GLN A 21 4.26 -2.97 -12.24
CA GLN A 21 4.65 -1.66 -11.73
C GLN A 21 4.86 -0.69 -12.87
N GLY A 22 4.74 0.59 -12.57
CA GLY A 22 5.08 1.63 -13.53
C GLY A 22 4.03 1.90 -14.59
N LEU A 23 2.84 1.34 -14.45
CA LEU A 23 1.75 1.59 -15.38
C LEU A 23 1.00 2.86 -14.98
N PRO A 24 0.25 3.46 -15.91
CA PRO A 24 -0.66 4.54 -15.53
C PRO A 24 -1.66 4.05 -14.49
N LEU A 25 -2.06 4.95 -13.59
CA LEU A 25 -2.92 4.55 -12.48
C LEU A 25 -4.23 3.90 -12.96
N GLN A 26 -4.79 4.42 -14.05
CA GLN A 26 -6.05 3.89 -14.57
C GLN A 26 -5.92 2.48 -15.14
N ALA A 27 -4.70 1.97 -15.28
CA ALA A 27 -4.48 0.58 -15.72
C ALA A 27 -4.68 -0.42 -14.59
N TYR A 28 -4.80 0.05 -13.36
CA TYR A 28 -4.98 -0.82 -12.20
C TYR A 28 -6.45 -0.88 -11.82
N SER A 29 -6.93 -2.08 -11.54
CA SER A 29 -8.31 -2.26 -11.07
C SER A 29 -8.39 -2.02 -9.57
N ASP A 30 -9.60 -1.83 -9.07
CA ASP A 30 -9.82 -1.71 -7.64
C ASP A 30 -9.33 -2.95 -6.90
N ASP A 31 -9.55 -4.13 -7.47
CA ASP A 31 -9.11 -5.37 -6.85
C ASP A 31 -7.60 -5.41 -6.71
N GLN A 32 -6.87 -4.94 -7.72
CA GLN A 32 -5.42 -4.89 -7.65
C GLN A 32 -4.93 -3.93 -6.57
N LEU A 33 -5.58 -2.78 -6.45
CA LEU A 33 -5.23 -1.83 -5.41
C LEU A 33 -5.53 -2.40 -4.03
N ASP A 34 -6.66 -3.09 -3.90
CA ASP A 34 -7.04 -3.71 -2.64
C ASP A 34 -6.05 -4.80 -2.23
N ASP A 35 -5.60 -5.61 -3.19
CA ASP A 35 -4.61 -6.66 -2.94
C ASP A 35 -3.30 -6.04 -2.47
N LEU A 36 -2.88 -4.95 -3.08
CA LEU A 36 -1.67 -4.26 -2.65
C LEU A 36 -1.81 -3.68 -1.26
N MET A 37 -2.99 -3.14 -0.94
CA MET A 37 -3.22 -2.61 0.41
C MET A 37 -3.14 -3.72 1.45
N ALA A 38 -3.73 -4.88 1.17
CA ALA A 38 -3.65 -6.02 2.08
C ALA A 38 -2.19 -6.44 2.29
N TRP A 39 -1.42 -6.45 1.20
CA TRP A 39 -0.01 -6.79 1.28
C TRP A 39 0.77 -5.77 2.10
N ILE A 40 0.52 -4.49 1.88
CA ILE A 40 1.20 -3.42 2.62
C ILE A 40 0.91 -3.56 4.12
N ARG A 41 -0.33 -3.85 4.48
CA ARG A 41 -0.74 -3.95 5.87
C ARG A 41 -0.32 -5.28 6.52
N SER A 42 0.15 -6.22 5.72
CA SER A 42 0.52 -7.54 6.26
C SER A 42 1.75 -7.48 7.14
N ASP A 43 2.49 -6.38 7.15
CA ASP A 43 3.64 -6.23 8.04
C ASP A 43 3.26 -5.79 9.45
N GLY A 44 1.99 -5.52 9.70
CA GLY A 44 1.51 -5.15 11.03
C GLY A 44 1.90 -3.75 11.48
N VAL A 45 2.53 -2.97 10.63
CA VAL A 45 2.93 -1.60 10.99
C VAL A 45 1.72 -0.69 10.93
N ASN A 46 1.54 0.12 11.96
CA ASN A 46 0.42 1.04 12.05
C ASN A 46 0.80 2.37 11.39
N ARG A 47 0.17 2.67 10.26
CA ARG A 47 0.48 3.86 9.49
C ARG A 47 -0.73 4.79 9.44
N SER A 48 -0.46 6.08 9.25
CA SER A 48 -1.52 7.04 8.96
C SER A 48 -2.04 6.82 7.53
N GLU A 49 -3.17 7.44 7.21
CA GLU A 49 -3.71 7.37 5.86
C GLU A 49 -2.68 7.88 4.84
N ALA A 50 -2.03 9.01 5.14
CA ALA A 50 -1.01 9.55 4.25
C ALA A 50 0.16 8.58 4.07
N GLY A 51 0.57 7.92 5.14
CA GLY A 51 1.62 6.92 5.07
C GLY A 51 1.24 5.74 4.20
N GLU A 52 0.00 5.29 4.30
CA GLU A 52 -0.48 4.17 3.46
C GLU A 52 -0.57 4.58 2.00
N VAL A 53 -0.98 5.81 1.73
CA VAL A 53 -1.01 6.34 0.37
C VAL A 53 0.39 6.32 -0.24
N GLU A 54 1.40 6.74 0.52
CA GLU A 54 2.77 6.73 0.02
C GLU A 54 3.29 5.32 -0.20
N GLU A 55 2.94 4.38 0.67
CA GLU A 55 3.32 2.97 0.48
C GLU A 55 2.69 2.42 -0.78
N LEU A 56 1.42 2.72 -1.03
CA LEU A 56 0.74 2.26 -2.21
C LEU A 56 1.37 2.87 -3.47
N ARG A 57 1.68 4.15 -3.42
CA ARG A 57 2.39 4.82 -4.53
C ARG A 57 3.70 4.13 -4.84
N SER A 58 4.48 3.81 -3.82
CA SER A 58 5.76 3.11 -4.01
C SER A 58 5.55 1.71 -4.56
N ALA A 59 4.54 1.01 -4.07
CA ALA A 59 4.26 -0.35 -4.53
C ALA A 59 3.91 -0.38 -6.01
N LEU A 60 3.23 0.65 -6.49
CA LEU A 60 2.86 0.78 -7.91
C LEU A 60 3.96 1.42 -8.75
N ALA A 61 5.01 1.93 -8.12
CA ALA A 61 6.10 2.64 -8.78
C ALA A 61 5.59 3.84 -9.58
N LEU A 62 4.61 4.55 -9.04
CA LEU A 62 4.05 5.72 -9.69
C LEU A 62 5.04 6.88 -9.61
N ARG A 63 5.33 7.48 -10.74
CA ARG A 63 6.27 8.58 -10.81
C ARG A 63 5.59 9.93 -10.75
N ARG A 64 4.34 9.99 -11.20
CA ARG A 64 3.59 11.24 -11.22
C ARG A 64 2.91 11.47 -9.89
N ARG A 65 2.76 12.74 -9.57
CA ARG A 65 1.99 13.15 -8.41
C ARG A 65 0.92 14.12 -8.89
N GLY A 66 -0.19 14.13 -8.19
CA GLY A 66 -1.28 15.03 -8.53
C GLY A 66 -2.48 14.70 -7.68
N SER A 67 -3.39 15.68 -7.53
CA SER A 67 -4.55 15.51 -6.66
C SER A 67 -5.44 14.36 -7.14
N GLY A 68 -5.57 14.16 -8.45
CA GLY A 68 -6.38 13.06 -8.95
C GLY A 68 -5.80 11.70 -8.58
N ILE A 69 -4.49 11.55 -8.69
CA ILE A 69 -3.82 10.30 -8.33
C ILE A 69 -3.94 10.08 -6.82
N ASP A 70 -3.67 11.11 -6.04
CA ASP A 70 -3.72 10.99 -4.59
C ASP A 70 -5.14 10.64 -4.13
N ALA A 71 -6.16 11.18 -4.78
CA ALA A 71 -7.54 10.88 -4.44
C ALA A 71 -7.86 9.41 -4.66
N VAL A 72 -7.40 8.83 -5.77
CA VAL A 72 -7.64 7.41 -6.06
C VAL A 72 -6.94 6.53 -5.03
N LEU A 73 -5.69 6.87 -4.71
CA LEU A 73 -4.94 6.10 -3.72
C LEU A 73 -5.58 6.21 -2.34
N ALA A 74 -6.00 7.41 -1.95
CA ALA A 74 -6.67 7.61 -0.68
C ALA A 74 -7.99 6.84 -0.61
N ASN A 75 -8.74 6.79 -1.71
CA ASN A 75 -9.96 6.00 -1.77
C ASN A 75 -9.69 4.52 -1.54
N ALA A 76 -8.61 3.99 -2.13
CA ALA A 76 -8.25 2.60 -1.92
C ALA A 76 -7.91 2.35 -0.46
N VAL A 77 -7.18 3.27 0.17
CA VAL A 77 -6.84 3.15 1.59
C VAL A 77 -8.11 3.12 2.44
N ARG A 78 -9.03 4.04 2.18
CA ARG A 78 -10.28 4.12 2.97
C ARG A 78 -11.19 2.93 2.71
N ARG A 79 -11.28 2.49 1.46
CA ARG A 79 -12.17 1.38 1.08
C ARG A 79 -11.75 0.08 1.75
N THR A 80 -10.46 -0.08 2.00
CA THR A 80 -9.92 -1.33 2.56
C THR A 80 -9.76 -1.30 4.07
N ARG A 81 -10.20 -0.25 4.71
CA ARG A 81 -10.17 -0.16 6.17
C ARG A 81 -11.32 -0.92 6.82
#